data_ee2b5ac7fce76e8a0eb15fe18b416380
#
_entry.id   ee2b5ac7fce76e8a0eb15fe18b416380
#
_cell.length_a   1.000
_cell.length_b   1.000
_cell.length_c   1.000
_cell.angle_alpha   90.00
_cell.angle_beta   90.00
_cell.angle_gamma   90.00
#
_symmetry.space_group_name_H-M   'P 1'
#
loop_
_entity.id
_entity.type
_entity.pdbx_description
1 polymer ?
#
loop_
_entity_poly.entity_id
_entity_poly.type
_entity_poly.pdbx_seq_one_letter_code
_entity_poly.pdbx_strand_id
1 'polypeptide(L)'
;MITLNRPSILLLIPLLSFSAVPAIAAPAQQEQLDQSRAQEAERQEHRNQERTEVVMPPPPSSDLPADESVRFHISHVTVEHQTERFRFLDRLSRPYEGKELSLREINELVTAMNRTLMSRGFSTSRIAVPEQNLSSGELRLVLLVGYIHAVRFADGSDTVYWKNLFPFREGDVLNVRDIEQGIEQAKRLPSQDISVRLLPADQPQMTDIELTVKRGRNVYGTISFDDSGLEDTGKLQWYASLGIDQLFHKNDMLRIGMNLDGARDGYEKGTRGHNISYTYPYGRHTFSLSYQRSKYHQTVASMPYDFISAGDTNISVLSWDYVLSRSANRKTSMDIRLRKRNSHRFLNNVELPIL
;
A
#
# COMPACT_ATOMS: atom_id res chain seq x y z
N MET A 1 37.91 41.19 11.74
CA MET A 1 38.90 40.15 11.49
C MET A 1 39.43 39.71 12.84
N ILE A 2 38.73 38.77 13.50
CA ILE A 2 39.15 38.22 14.80
C ILE A 2 38.87 36.72 14.72
N THR A 3 39.95 35.97 14.64
CA THR A 3 39.95 34.50 14.65
C THR A 3 39.94 34.01 16.09
N LEU A 4 38.92 33.31 16.50
CA LEU A 4 38.86 32.61 17.79
C LEU A 4 39.25 31.13 17.59
N ASN A 5 40.45 30.85 18.13
CA ASN A 5 41.05 29.54 18.25
C ASN A 5 40.40 28.80 19.44
N ARG A 6 39.86 27.62 19.24
CA ARG A 6 39.36 26.74 20.32
C ARG A 6 40.37 25.62 20.57
N PRO A 7 40.81 25.38 21.79
CA PRO A 7 41.69 24.26 22.09
C PRO A 7 40.93 22.94 22.12
N SER A 8 41.47 21.95 21.42
CA SER A 8 41.04 20.57 21.47
C SER A 8 41.46 19.93 22.80
N ILE A 9 40.47 19.59 23.63
CA ILE A 9 40.71 18.76 24.82
C ILE A 9 40.69 17.31 24.37
N LEU A 10 41.87 16.71 24.31
CA LEU A 10 42.07 15.27 24.15
C LEU A 10 41.72 14.59 25.49
N LEU A 11 40.54 13.99 25.57
CA LEU A 11 40.17 13.10 26.67
C LEU A 11 40.75 11.72 26.37
N LEU A 12 41.86 11.40 27.04
CA LEU A 12 42.40 10.03 27.09
C LEU A 12 41.45 9.15 27.93
N ILE A 13 40.65 8.34 27.25
CA ILE A 13 39.89 7.25 27.90
C ILE A 13 40.83 6.03 27.97
N PRO A 14 41.10 5.47 29.14
CA PRO A 14 41.91 4.26 29.24
C PRO A 14 41.15 3.10 28.59
N LEU A 15 41.76 2.47 27.60
CA LEU A 15 41.30 1.20 27.02
C LEU A 15 41.37 0.13 28.12
N LEU A 16 40.30 -0.09 28.85
CA LEU A 16 40.04 -1.34 29.53
C LEU A 16 39.72 -2.39 28.46
N SER A 17 40.69 -3.20 28.14
CA SER A 17 40.53 -4.41 27.34
C SER A 17 39.61 -5.39 28.10
N PHE A 18 38.30 -5.22 27.94
CA PHE A 18 37.35 -6.28 28.20
C PHE A 18 37.51 -7.29 27.07
N SER A 19 38.12 -8.40 27.37
CA SER A 19 38.01 -9.61 26.54
C SER A 19 36.54 -10.00 26.52
N ALA A 20 35.82 -9.48 25.51
CA ALA A 20 34.42 -9.78 25.25
C ALA A 20 34.33 -11.28 24.96
N VAL A 21 33.53 -11.97 25.73
CA VAL A 21 33.07 -13.34 25.47
C VAL A 21 32.24 -13.29 24.19
N PRO A 22 32.74 -13.76 23.03
CA PRO A 22 32.01 -13.63 21.76
C PRO A 22 30.80 -14.58 21.65
N ALA A 23 30.66 -15.51 22.58
CA ALA A 23 29.67 -16.58 22.50
C ALA A 23 28.20 -16.19 22.77
N ILE A 24 27.92 -15.01 23.32
CA ILE A 24 26.54 -14.60 23.66
C ILE A 24 25.88 -13.77 22.53
N ALA A 25 26.65 -13.31 21.53
CA ALA A 25 26.16 -12.44 20.45
C ALA A 25 25.53 -13.19 19.25
N ALA A 26 25.96 -14.42 18.96
CA ALA A 26 25.53 -15.20 17.81
C ALA A 26 24.00 -15.47 17.76
N PRO A 27 23.30 -15.78 18.87
CA PRO A 27 21.85 -15.99 18.85
C PRO A 27 21.04 -14.74 18.49
N ALA A 28 21.49 -13.57 18.93
CA ALA A 28 20.85 -12.31 18.59
C ALA A 28 21.04 -11.94 17.09
N GLN A 29 22.16 -12.36 16.53
CA GLN A 29 22.48 -12.16 15.12
C GLN A 29 21.61 -12.99 14.18
N GLN A 30 21.36 -14.28 14.50
CA GLN A 30 20.47 -15.13 13.71
C GLN A 30 19.02 -14.58 13.72
N GLU A 31 18.55 -14.15 14.87
CA GLU A 31 17.23 -13.57 15.03
C GLU A 31 17.07 -12.25 14.25
N GLN A 32 18.11 -11.41 14.21
CA GLN A 32 18.16 -10.19 13.41
C GLN A 32 18.19 -10.51 11.91
N LEU A 33 18.91 -11.53 11.50
CA LEU A 33 18.99 -11.97 10.10
C LEU A 33 17.62 -12.45 9.59
N ASP A 34 16.92 -13.29 10.39
CA ASP A 34 15.59 -13.77 10.05
C ASP A 34 14.55 -12.64 9.99
N GLN A 35 14.67 -11.64 10.87
CA GLN A 35 13.81 -10.45 10.86
C GLN A 35 14.09 -9.55 9.66
N SER A 36 15.35 -9.34 9.28
CA SER A 36 15.71 -8.52 8.13
C SER A 36 15.23 -9.15 6.83
N ARG A 37 15.35 -10.46 6.66
CA ARG A 37 14.84 -11.19 5.49
C ARG A 37 13.32 -11.11 5.37
N ALA A 38 12.59 -11.25 6.47
CA ALA A 38 11.14 -11.10 6.46
C ALA A 38 10.72 -9.69 6.07
N GLN A 39 11.42 -8.66 6.55
CA GLN A 39 11.17 -7.27 6.19
C GLN A 39 11.55 -6.95 4.73
N GLU A 40 12.62 -7.54 4.21
CA GLU A 40 13.01 -7.38 2.80
C GLU A 40 12.00 -8.03 1.85
N ALA A 41 11.48 -9.21 2.19
CA ALA A 41 10.43 -9.86 1.44
C ALA A 41 9.14 -9.01 1.40
N GLU A 42 8.71 -8.45 2.54
CA GLU A 42 7.59 -7.52 2.61
C GLU A 42 7.82 -6.25 1.74
N ARG A 43 9.04 -5.68 1.78
CA ARG A 43 9.37 -4.48 0.98
C ARG A 43 9.41 -4.75 -0.52
N GLN A 44 9.83 -5.93 -0.94
CA GLN A 44 9.80 -6.32 -2.35
C GLN A 44 8.37 -6.50 -2.86
N GLU A 45 7.48 -7.06 -2.04
CA GLU A 45 6.06 -7.15 -2.37
C GLU A 45 5.42 -5.78 -2.56
N HIS A 46 5.69 -4.82 -1.67
CA HIS A 46 5.17 -3.46 -1.79
C HIS A 46 5.67 -2.76 -3.07
N ARG A 47 6.92 -2.96 -3.49
CA ARG A 47 7.47 -2.35 -4.71
C ARG A 47 6.85 -2.88 -6.00
N ASN A 48 6.45 -4.14 -6.03
CA ASN A 48 5.82 -4.74 -7.22
C ASN A 48 4.37 -4.27 -7.44
N GLN A 49 3.75 -3.62 -6.46
CA GLN A 49 2.36 -3.17 -6.48
C GLN A 49 2.17 -1.75 -7.06
N GLU A 50 3.24 -0.98 -7.29
CA GLU A 50 3.17 0.48 -7.54
C GLU A 50 2.76 0.90 -8.96
N ARG A 51 2.61 0.00 -9.93
CA ARG A 51 2.25 0.36 -11.31
C ARG A 51 0.80 -0.01 -11.63
N THR A 52 -0.09 0.95 -11.36
CA THR A 52 -1.50 0.83 -11.73
C THR A 52 -1.83 1.87 -12.79
N GLU A 53 -2.17 1.44 -13.98
CA GLU A 53 -2.61 2.30 -15.08
C GLU A 53 -4.13 2.15 -15.26
N VAL A 54 -4.85 3.27 -15.13
CA VAL A 54 -6.28 3.35 -15.45
C VAL A 54 -6.41 4.12 -16.76
N VAL A 55 -6.97 3.50 -17.78
CA VAL A 55 -7.26 4.18 -19.06
C VAL A 55 -8.44 5.12 -18.85
N MET A 56 -8.18 6.43 -18.93
CA MET A 56 -9.19 7.46 -18.77
C MET A 56 -9.62 7.99 -20.15
N PRO A 57 -10.90 8.33 -20.32
CA PRO A 57 -11.33 9.08 -21.50
C PRO A 57 -10.70 10.49 -21.50
N PRO A 58 -10.48 11.10 -22.68
CA PRO A 58 -9.96 12.45 -22.78
C PRO A 58 -10.90 13.47 -22.10
N PRO A 59 -10.35 14.56 -21.54
CA PRO A 59 -11.17 15.59 -20.90
C PRO A 59 -12.12 16.23 -21.91
N PRO A 60 -13.39 16.49 -21.52
CA PRO A 60 -14.32 17.22 -22.37
C PRO A 60 -13.82 18.65 -22.61
N SER A 61 -13.85 19.10 -23.86
CA SER A 61 -13.61 20.50 -24.25
C SER A 61 -14.77 21.37 -23.81
N SER A 62 -14.48 22.59 -23.40
CA SER A 62 -15.53 23.59 -23.16
C SER A 62 -15.99 24.20 -24.51
N ASP A 63 -17.28 24.12 -24.79
CA ASP A 63 -17.85 24.57 -26.09
C ASP A 63 -18.28 26.04 -26.12
N LEU A 64 -17.88 26.88 -25.15
CA LEU A 64 -18.22 28.30 -25.13
C LEU A 64 -17.39 29.11 -26.13
N PRO A 65 -17.97 30.04 -26.88
CA PRO A 65 -17.22 30.88 -27.81
C PRO A 65 -16.20 31.75 -27.06
N ALA A 66 -15.01 31.89 -27.64
CA ALA A 66 -13.91 32.68 -27.07
C ALA A 66 -14.07 34.18 -27.44
N ASP A 67 -15.21 34.79 -27.19
CA ASP A 67 -15.44 36.20 -27.46
C ASP A 67 -14.94 37.05 -26.27
N GLU A 68 -14.00 37.94 -26.52
CA GLU A 68 -13.41 38.88 -25.56
C GLU A 68 -14.11 40.29 -25.59
N SER A 69 -14.95 40.55 -26.58
CA SER A 69 -15.49 41.88 -26.82
C SER A 69 -16.59 42.29 -25.85
N VAL A 70 -17.30 41.31 -25.28
CA VAL A 70 -18.40 41.54 -24.34
C VAL A 70 -17.97 41.14 -22.92
N ARG A 71 -18.12 42.08 -21.99
CA ARG A 71 -17.86 41.89 -20.57
C ARG A 71 -19.15 42.01 -19.75
N PHE A 72 -19.25 41.21 -18.72
CA PHE A 72 -20.38 41.15 -17.80
C PHE A 72 -19.90 41.40 -16.38
N HIS A 73 -20.59 42.29 -15.66
CA HIS A 73 -20.32 42.48 -14.25
C HIS A 73 -20.90 41.30 -13.45
N ILE A 74 -20.05 40.44 -12.89
CA ILE A 74 -20.47 39.24 -12.14
C ILE A 74 -20.36 39.54 -10.64
N SER A 75 -21.48 39.83 -10.00
CA SER A 75 -21.56 40.10 -8.56
C SER A 75 -21.39 38.81 -7.74
N HIS A 76 -21.99 37.69 -8.21
CA HIS A 76 -21.96 36.41 -7.52
C HIS A 76 -21.75 35.25 -8.50
N VAL A 77 -20.99 34.25 -8.04
CA VAL A 77 -20.82 32.96 -8.74
C VAL A 77 -21.38 31.84 -7.89
N THR A 78 -22.48 31.25 -8.33
CA THR A 78 -23.13 30.12 -7.66
C THR A 78 -22.71 28.81 -8.30
N VAL A 79 -22.17 27.88 -7.52
CA VAL A 79 -21.87 26.52 -7.98
C VAL A 79 -22.87 25.54 -7.38
N GLU A 80 -23.80 25.06 -8.19
CA GLU A 80 -24.79 24.09 -7.74
C GLU A 80 -24.15 22.71 -7.62
N HIS A 81 -24.06 22.21 -6.39
CA HIS A 81 -23.61 20.86 -6.08
C HIS A 81 -24.46 20.24 -4.96
N GLN A 82 -24.73 18.95 -5.07
CA GLN A 82 -25.65 18.23 -4.16
C GLN A 82 -24.98 17.76 -2.86
N THR A 83 -23.65 17.82 -2.74
CA THR A 83 -22.94 17.26 -1.59
C THR A 83 -21.77 18.15 -1.14
N GLU A 84 -21.54 18.19 0.17
CA GLU A 84 -20.40 18.84 0.82
C GLU A 84 -19.01 18.41 0.26
N ARG A 85 -18.95 17.25 -0.38
CA ARG A 85 -17.73 16.69 -0.99
C ARG A 85 -17.12 17.62 -2.04
N PHE A 86 -17.93 18.48 -2.67
CA PHE A 86 -17.54 19.37 -3.75
C PHE A 86 -17.38 20.85 -3.33
N ARG A 87 -17.49 21.17 -2.05
CA ARG A 87 -17.28 22.54 -1.50
C ARG A 87 -15.97 23.22 -1.90
N PHE A 88 -14.99 22.46 -2.34
CA PHE A 88 -13.74 23.02 -2.85
C PHE A 88 -13.95 23.83 -4.15
N LEU A 89 -15.03 23.58 -4.90
CA LEU A 89 -15.38 24.33 -6.10
C LEU A 89 -15.77 25.78 -5.76
N ASP A 90 -16.48 25.99 -4.65
CA ASP A 90 -16.88 27.33 -4.18
C ASP A 90 -15.66 28.22 -3.86
N ARG A 91 -14.52 27.60 -3.46
CA ARG A 91 -13.29 28.36 -3.24
C ARG A 91 -12.62 28.79 -4.54
N LEU A 92 -12.86 28.08 -5.63
CA LEU A 92 -12.32 28.40 -6.95
C LEU A 92 -13.13 29.51 -7.63
N SER A 93 -14.43 29.63 -7.32
CA SER A 93 -15.30 30.69 -7.91
C SER A 93 -15.12 32.05 -7.25
N ARG A 94 -14.88 32.10 -5.94
CA ARG A 94 -14.76 33.35 -5.16
C ARG A 94 -13.86 34.44 -5.77
N PRO A 95 -12.67 34.12 -6.33
CA PRO A 95 -11.81 35.16 -6.92
C PRO A 95 -12.41 35.87 -8.15
N TYR A 96 -13.50 35.35 -8.72
CA TYR A 96 -14.18 35.87 -9.89
C TYR A 96 -15.41 36.73 -9.55
N GLU A 97 -15.83 36.75 -8.29
CA GLU A 97 -16.94 37.57 -7.80
C GLU A 97 -16.56 39.06 -7.76
N GLY A 98 -17.53 39.95 -8.07
CA GLY A 98 -17.36 41.40 -8.09
C GLY A 98 -16.48 41.92 -9.24
N LYS A 99 -16.31 41.13 -10.31
CA LYS A 99 -15.45 41.49 -11.46
C LYS A 99 -16.21 41.58 -12.77
N GLU A 100 -15.63 42.34 -13.70
CA GLU A 100 -16.02 42.33 -15.10
C GLU A 100 -15.38 41.13 -15.79
N LEU A 101 -16.17 40.16 -16.21
CA LEU A 101 -15.69 38.92 -16.84
C LEU A 101 -16.13 38.86 -18.31
N SER A 102 -15.20 38.48 -19.17
CA SER A 102 -15.48 38.07 -20.54
C SER A 102 -15.89 36.59 -20.59
N LEU A 103 -16.48 36.15 -21.69
CA LEU A 103 -16.79 34.73 -21.90
C LEU A 103 -15.54 33.85 -21.84
N ARG A 104 -14.39 34.36 -22.26
CA ARG A 104 -13.11 33.68 -22.15
C ARG A 104 -12.72 33.44 -20.70
N GLU A 105 -12.81 34.45 -19.82
CA GLU A 105 -12.48 34.33 -18.39
C GLU A 105 -13.43 33.37 -17.68
N ILE A 106 -14.70 33.31 -18.06
CA ILE A 106 -15.67 32.31 -17.58
C ILE A 106 -15.24 30.91 -18.02
N ASN A 107 -14.82 30.74 -19.29
CA ASN A 107 -14.29 29.46 -19.78
C ASN A 107 -13.03 29.01 -19.05
N GLU A 108 -12.12 29.93 -18.72
CA GLU A 108 -10.92 29.66 -17.93
C GLU A 108 -11.29 29.16 -16.53
N LEU A 109 -12.29 29.77 -15.88
CA LEU A 109 -12.81 29.30 -14.59
C LEU A 109 -13.36 27.89 -14.69
N VAL A 110 -14.23 27.61 -15.65
CA VAL A 110 -14.83 26.28 -15.88
C VAL A 110 -13.74 25.25 -16.16
N THR A 111 -12.75 25.59 -16.98
CA THR A 111 -11.61 24.72 -17.28
C THR A 111 -10.77 24.43 -16.03
N ALA A 112 -10.50 25.43 -15.20
CA ALA A 112 -9.77 25.28 -13.95
C ALA A 112 -10.53 24.37 -12.95
N MET A 113 -11.86 24.51 -12.87
CA MET A 113 -12.71 23.66 -12.05
C MET A 113 -12.70 22.21 -12.55
N ASN A 114 -12.83 21.98 -13.86
CA ASN A 114 -12.79 20.66 -14.47
C ASN A 114 -11.42 19.98 -14.26
N ARG A 115 -10.32 20.70 -14.44
CA ARG A 115 -8.98 20.21 -14.12
C ARG A 115 -8.85 19.81 -12.64
N THR A 116 -9.46 20.60 -11.74
CA THR A 116 -9.44 20.30 -10.31
C THR A 116 -10.26 19.06 -9.99
N LEU A 117 -11.42 18.85 -10.62
CA LEU A 117 -12.22 17.62 -10.51
C LEU A 117 -11.40 16.42 -10.95
N MET A 118 -10.76 16.48 -12.13
CA MET A 118 -9.92 15.39 -12.66
C MET A 118 -8.74 15.07 -11.73
N SER A 119 -8.03 16.09 -11.26
CA SER A 119 -6.88 15.90 -10.36
C SER A 119 -7.26 15.20 -9.05
N ARG A 120 -8.49 15.42 -8.59
CA ARG A 120 -9.08 14.78 -7.41
C ARG A 120 -9.70 13.40 -7.69
N GLY A 121 -9.67 12.96 -8.96
CA GLY A 121 -10.17 11.65 -9.38
C GLY A 121 -11.63 11.62 -9.85
N PHE A 122 -12.32 12.75 -9.91
CA PHE A 122 -13.72 12.85 -10.41
C PHE A 122 -13.75 13.00 -11.93
N SER A 123 -13.19 12.03 -12.65
CA SER A 123 -12.97 12.09 -14.11
C SER A 123 -14.23 12.09 -14.95
N THR A 124 -15.35 11.60 -14.41
CA THR A 124 -16.66 11.57 -15.09
C THR A 124 -17.58 12.70 -14.65
N SER A 125 -17.16 13.52 -13.69
CA SER A 125 -17.88 14.71 -13.24
C SER A 125 -17.35 15.94 -13.96
N ARG A 126 -18.24 16.88 -14.31
CA ARG A 126 -17.89 18.10 -15.03
C ARG A 126 -18.75 19.28 -14.61
N ILE A 127 -18.20 20.50 -14.73
CA ILE A 127 -18.95 21.75 -14.62
C ILE A 127 -19.57 22.07 -15.98
N ALA A 128 -20.84 22.39 -15.95
CA ALA A 128 -21.59 22.91 -17.09
C ALA A 128 -22.06 24.36 -16.81
N VAL A 129 -22.13 25.16 -17.86
CA VAL A 129 -22.72 26.48 -17.83
C VAL A 129 -24.09 26.37 -18.51
N PRO A 130 -25.20 26.45 -17.75
CA PRO A 130 -26.53 26.43 -18.34
C PRO A 130 -26.81 27.72 -19.11
N GLU A 131 -27.79 27.70 -20.00
CA GLU A 131 -28.30 28.93 -20.64
C GLU A 131 -28.79 29.89 -19.55
N GLN A 132 -28.26 31.12 -19.56
CA GLN A 132 -28.53 32.10 -18.52
C GLN A 132 -28.29 33.55 -19.05
N ASN A 133 -28.91 34.50 -18.39
CA ASN A 133 -28.71 35.92 -18.68
C ASN A 133 -27.63 36.49 -17.71
N LEU A 134 -26.42 36.71 -18.23
CA LEU A 134 -25.31 37.25 -17.45
C LEU A 134 -25.46 38.73 -17.08
N SER A 135 -26.38 39.47 -17.74
CA SER A 135 -26.66 40.87 -17.41
C SER A 135 -27.30 41.03 -16.02
N SER A 136 -27.78 39.97 -15.41
CA SER A 136 -28.28 39.98 -14.03
C SER A 136 -27.16 40.14 -13.00
N GLY A 137 -25.90 39.92 -13.37
CA GLY A 137 -24.75 39.90 -12.46
C GLY A 137 -24.56 38.58 -11.70
N GLU A 138 -25.34 37.57 -12.02
CA GLU A 138 -25.21 36.24 -11.42
C GLU A 138 -24.68 35.24 -12.47
N LEU A 139 -23.58 34.56 -12.14
CA LEU A 139 -23.05 33.42 -12.91
C LEU A 139 -23.38 32.12 -12.20
N ARG A 140 -24.26 31.32 -12.80
CA ARG A 140 -24.66 30.02 -12.31
C ARG A 140 -23.88 28.93 -13.03
N LEU A 141 -23.20 28.10 -12.25
CA LEU A 141 -22.45 26.90 -12.69
C LEU A 141 -23.12 25.67 -12.11
N VAL A 142 -23.27 24.62 -12.89
CA VAL A 142 -23.90 23.35 -12.44
C VAL A 142 -22.87 22.24 -12.48
N LEU A 143 -22.71 21.53 -11.37
CA LEU A 143 -21.89 20.34 -11.31
C LEU A 143 -22.72 19.12 -11.76
N LEU A 144 -22.36 18.56 -12.90
CA LEU A 144 -22.85 17.27 -13.38
C LEU A 144 -21.98 16.18 -12.76
N VAL A 145 -22.51 15.49 -11.75
CA VAL A 145 -21.78 14.45 -10.99
C VAL A 145 -21.86 13.12 -11.75
N GLY A 146 -20.73 12.48 -11.94
CA GLY A 146 -20.67 11.12 -12.50
C GLY A 146 -20.82 10.06 -11.43
N TYR A 147 -21.73 9.09 -11.64
CA TYR A 147 -22.01 8.00 -10.73
C TYR A 147 -21.67 6.64 -11.35
N ILE A 148 -21.44 5.66 -10.51
CA ILE A 148 -21.22 4.27 -10.90
C ILE A 148 -22.59 3.65 -11.14
N HIS A 149 -22.85 3.16 -12.36
CA HIS A 149 -24.06 2.45 -12.71
C HIS A 149 -23.95 0.97 -12.29
N ALA A 150 -22.99 0.26 -12.87
CA ALA A 150 -22.79 -1.15 -12.59
C ALA A 150 -21.31 -1.55 -12.72
N VAL A 151 -20.96 -2.67 -12.06
CA VAL A 151 -19.67 -3.34 -12.24
C VAL A 151 -19.89 -4.62 -13.03
N ARG A 152 -19.30 -4.70 -14.22
CA ARG A 152 -19.45 -5.82 -15.16
C ARG A 152 -18.10 -6.46 -15.46
N PHE A 153 -18.13 -7.70 -15.90
CA PHE A 153 -16.94 -8.38 -16.40
C PHE A 153 -16.96 -8.37 -17.92
N ALA A 154 -15.81 -8.13 -18.55
CA ALA A 154 -15.66 -8.20 -19.99
C ALA A 154 -15.90 -9.63 -20.51
N ASP A 155 -16.30 -9.77 -21.77
CA ASP A 155 -16.48 -11.06 -22.40
C ASP A 155 -15.18 -11.88 -22.38
N GLY A 156 -15.28 -13.15 -21.97
CA GLY A 156 -14.11 -14.03 -21.83
C GLY A 156 -13.22 -13.73 -20.61
N SER A 157 -13.62 -12.82 -19.74
CA SER A 157 -12.92 -12.52 -18.50
C SER A 157 -13.22 -13.56 -17.41
N ASP A 158 -12.21 -13.87 -16.59
CA ASP A 158 -12.47 -14.50 -15.29
C ASP A 158 -13.24 -13.57 -14.36
N THR A 159 -13.80 -14.11 -13.29
CA THR A 159 -14.56 -13.33 -12.29
C THR A 159 -13.84 -13.27 -10.96
N VAL A 160 -14.00 -12.16 -10.24
CA VAL A 160 -13.48 -11.96 -8.88
C VAL A 160 -14.57 -11.43 -7.96
N TYR A 161 -14.42 -11.63 -6.68
CA TYR A 161 -15.31 -10.99 -5.71
C TYR A 161 -14.92 -9.50 -5.54
N TRP A 162 -15.35 -8.67 -6.49
CA TRP A 162 -14.96 -7.26 -6.58
C TRP A 162 -15.38 -6.41 -5.37
N LYS A 163 -16.46 -6.78 -4.66
CA LYS A 163 -17.04 -6.03 -3.54
C LYS A 163 -16.11 -5.85 -2.34
N ASN A 164 -15.09 -6.70 -2.20
CA ASN A 164 -14.09 -6.54 -1.16
C ASN A 164 -12.79 -5.90 -1.65
N LEU A 165 -12.61 -5.76 -2.96
CA LEU A 165 -11.46 -5.07 -3.55
C LEU A 165 -11.66 -3.56 -3.60
N PHE A 166 -12.82 -3.15 -4.11
CA PHE A 166 -13.09 -1.74 -4.36
C PHE A 166 -13.83 -1.08 -3.19
N PRO A 167 -13.40 0.14 -2.77
CA PRO A 167 -14.02 0.88 -1.66
C PRO A 167 -15.26 1.67 -2.09
N PHE A 168 -16.00 1.19 -3.08
CA PHE A 168 -17.22 1.81 -3.59
C PHE A 168 -18.32 0.77 -3.84
N ARG A 169 -19.52 1.27 -4.07
CA ARG A 169 -20.71 0.50 -4.46
C ARG A 169 -21.34 1.10 -5.72
N GLU A 170 -22.21 0.33 -6.37
CA GLU A 170 -23.07 0.84 -7.42
C GLU A 170 -23.98 1.95 -6.86
N GLY A 171 -24.12 3.05 -7.59
CA GLY A 171 -24.78 4.28 -7.15
C GLY A 171 -23.88 5.31 -6.46
N ASP A 172 -22.66 4.97 -6.09
CA ASP A 172 -21.71 5.92 -5.53
C ASP A 172 -21.15 6.90 -6.59
N VAL A 173 -20.68 8.04 -6.15
CA VAL A 173 -19.93 8.97 -6.99
C VAL A 173 -18.65 8.32 -7.47
N LEU A 174 -18.46 8.29 -8.80
CA LEU A 174 -17.28 7.68 -9.39
C LEU A 174 -16.02 8.49 -9.04
N ASN A 175 -15.04 7.81 -8.46
CA ASN A 175 -13.71 8.34 -8.24
C ASN A 175 -12.64 7.34 -8.69
N VAL A 176 -11.79 7.76 -9.62
CA VAL A 176 -10.72 6.91 -10.17
C VAL A 176 -9.73 6.46 -9.10
N ARG A 177 -9.54 7.25 -8.03
CA ARG A 177 -8.66 6.87 -6.91
C ARG A 177 -9.17 5.66 -6.14
N ASP A 178 -10.48 5.48 -6.06
CA ASP A 178 -11.09 4.30 -5.47
C ASP A 178 -10.96 3.07 -6.40
N ILE A 179 -10.98 3.28 -7.73
CA ILE A 179 -10.70 2.24 -8.71
C ILE A 179 -9.23 1.80 -8.63
N GLU A 180 -8.28 2.75 -8.60
CA GLU A 180 -6.85 2.45 -8.42
C GLU A 180 -6.59 1.67 -7.14
N GLN A 181 -7.29 1.99 -6.05
CA GLN A 181 -7.20 1.26 -4.79
C GLN A 181 -7.64 -0.20 -4.94
N GLY A 182 -8.75 -0.45 -5.63
CA GLY A 182 -9.24 -1.80 -5.88
C GLY A 182 -8.32 -2.62 -6.76
N ILE A 183 -7.75 -2.01 -7.82
CA ILE A 183 -6.76 -2.68 -8.67
C ILE A 183 -5.50 -3.04 -7.87
N GLU A 184 -5.02 -2.14 -7.01
CA GLU A 184 -3.87 -2.42 -6.14
C GLU A 184 -4.14 -3.59 -5.20
N GLN A 185 -5.34 -3.65 -4.59
CA GLN A 185 -5.73 -4.79 -3.76
C GLN A 185 -5.76 -6.10 -4.56
N ALA A 186 -6.26 -6.06 -5.79
CA ALA A 186 -6.31 -7.25 -6.66
C ALA A 186 -4.93 -7.74 -7.08
N LYS A 187 -4.02 -6.82 -7.42
CA LYS A 187 -2.63 -7.12 -7.83
C LYS A 187 -1.73 -7.65 -6.72
N ARG A 188 -2.20 -7.68 -5.47
CA ARG A 188 -1.50 -8.35 -4.38
C ARG A 188 -1.41 -9.86 -4.57
N LEU A 189 -2.32 -10.44 -5.34
CA LEU A 189 -2.31 -11.85 -5.66
C LEU A 189 -1.48 -12.09 -6.94
N PRO A 190 -0.35 -12.82 -6.86
CA PRO A 190 0.44 -13.14 -8.04
C PRO A 190 -0.31 -13.93 -9.10
N SER A 191 -1.36 -14.64 -8.70
CA SER A 191 -2.16 -15.50 -9.58
C SER A 191 -3.19 -14.74 -10.42
N GLN A 192 -3.33 -13.42 -10.28
CA GLN A 192 -4.31 -12.66 -11.05
C GLN A 192 -3.76 -11.34 -11.56
N ASP A 193 -4.24 -10.95 -12.74
CA ASP A 193 -4.09 -9.61 -13.29
C ASP A 193 -5.47 -9.01 -13.52
N ILE A 194 -5.62 -7.73 -13.26
CA ILE A 194 -6.88 -7.00 -13.42
C ILE A 194 -6.64 -5.67 -14.12
N SER A 195 -7.50 -5.39 -15.09
CA SER A 195 -7.59 -4.08 -15.73
C SER A 195 -9.02 -3.57 -15.71
N VAL A 196 -9.18 -2.25 -15.78
CA VAL A 196 -10.47 -1.58 -15.66
C VAL A 196 -10.67 -0.63 -16.81
N ARG A 197 -11.84 -0.67 -17.44
CA ARG A 197 -12.30 0.32 -18.42
C ARG A 197 -13.58 0.99 -17.91
N LEU A 198 -13.70 2.28 -18.16
CA LEU A 198 -14.90 3.07 -17.88
C LEU A 198 -15.71 3.21 -19.16
N LEU A 199 -16.94 2.74 -19.15
CA LEU A 199 -17.85 2.78 -20.28
C LEU A 199 -19.05 3.66 -19.94
N PRO A 200 -19.50 4.54 -20.86
CA PRO A 200 -20.76 5.25 -20.67
C PRO A 200 -21.91 4.26 -20.51
N ALA A 201 -22.79 4.48 -19.55
CA ALA A 201 -24.05 3.75 -19.45
C ALA A 201 -25.16 4.47 -20.26
N ASP A 202 -26.28 3.80 -20.48
CA ASP A 202 -27.41 4.37 -21.23
C ASP A 202 -28.06 5.59 -20.53
N GLN A 203 -27.89 5.68 -19.21
CA GLN A 203 -28.40 6.80 -18.42
C GLN A 203 -27.40 7.94 -18.35
N PRO A 204 -27.83 9.21 -18.45
CA PRO A 204 -26.94 10.37 -18.29
C PRO A 204 -26.20 10.35 -16.94
N GLN A 205 -24.93 10.78 -16.93
CA GLN A 205 -24.08 10.84 -15.76
C GLN A 205 -23.76 9.48 -15.11
N MET A 206 -24.16 8.37 -15.70
CA MET A 206 -23.90 7.02 -15.25
C MET A 206 -22.74 6.39 -16.04
N THR A 207 -21.92 5.61 -15.35
CA THR A 207 -20.74 4.94 -15.92
C THR A 207 -20.70 3.48 -15.47
N ASP A 208 -20.56 2.57 -16.43
CA ASP A 208 -20.27 1.16 -16.16
C ASP A 208 -18.75 0.98 -15.95
N ILE A 209 -18.40 0.20 -14.94
CA ILE A 209 -17.02 -0.23 -14.68
C ILE A 209 -16.85 -1.63 -15.22
N GLU A 210 -16.13 -1.75 -16.33
CA GLU A 210 -15.83 -3.05 -16.93
C GLU A 210 -14.50 -3.58 -16.42
N LEU A 211 -14.53 -4.76 -15.81
CA LEU A 211 -13.39 -5.47 -15.28
C LEU A 211 -12.94 -6.55 -16.26
N THR A 212 -11.66 -6.53 -16.63
CA THR A 212 -11.01 -7.65 -17.34
C THR A 212 -10.05 -8.31 -16.37
N VAL A 213 -10.32 -9.56 -16.02
CA VAL A 213 -9.54 -10.35 -15.06
C VAL A 213 -8.94 -11.54 -15.79
N LYS A 214 -7.65 -11.78 -15.58
CA LYS A 214 -6.95 -12.98 -16.05
C LYS A 214 -6.40 -13.70 -14.83
N ARG A 215 -6.71 -14.98 -14.71
CA ARG A 215 -6.22 -15.83 -13.62
C ARG A 215 -5.17 -16.82 -14.12
N GLY A 216 -4.10 -16.94 -13.34
CA GLY A 216 -3.12 -18.00 -13.44
C GLY A 216 -3.37 -19.08 -12.38
N ARG A 217 -2.33 -19.85 -12.08
CA ARG A 217 -2.37 -20.87 -11.03
C ARG A 217 -2.45 -20.20 -9.67
N ASN A 218 -3.43 -20.56 -8.86
CA ASN A 218 -3.64 -20.03 -7.52
C ASN A 218 -2.77 -20.72 -6.44
N VAL A 219 -2.05 -21.78 -6.81
CA VAL A 219 -1.08 -22.47 -5.94
C VAL A 219 0.29 -22.39 -6.61
N TYR A 220 1.27 -21.89 -5.86
CA TYR A 220 2.64 -21.73 -6.32
C TYR A 220 3.60 -21.99 -5.16
N GLY A 221 4.84 -22.35 -5.48
CA GLY A 221 5.84 -22.61 -4.45
C GLY A 221 7.24 -22.34 -4.96
N THR A 222 8.15 -22.15 -4.02
CA THR A 222 9.56 -21.94 -4.28
C THR A 222 10.37 -22.82 -3.34
N ILE A 223 11.43 -23.42 -3.85
CA ILE A 223 12.46 -24.10 -3.06
C ILE A 223 13.77 -23.43 -3.42
N SER A 224 14.52 -22.98 -2.42
CA SER A 224 15.85 -22.43 -2.58
C SER A 224 16.83 -23.09 -1.60
N PHE A 225 18.09 -23.05 -1.99
CA PHE A 225 19.20 -23.53 -1.21
C PHE A 225 20.33 -22.51 -1.35
N ASP A 226 20.86 -22.04 -0.24
CA ASP A 226 21.91 -21.05 -0.20
C ASP A 226 22.85 -21.22 1.02
N ASP A 227 23.93 -20.46 1.05
CA ASP A 227 24.92 -20.43 2.12
C ASP A 227 24.80 -19.17 3.03
N SER A 228 23.61 -18.62 3.10
CA SER A 228 23.31 -17.38 3.82
C SER A 228 23.11 -17.53 5.33
N GLY A 229 23.24 -18.73 5.88
CA GLY A 229 23.21 -19.01 7.32
C GLY A 229 24.49 -18.59 8.04
N LEU A 230 24.45 -18.62 9.37
CA LEU A 230 25.64 -18.41 10.21
C LEU A 230 26.43 -19.73 10.34
N GLU A 231 27.75 -19.63 10.42
CA GLU A 231 28.61 -20.81 10.60
C GLU A 231 28.29 -21.59 11.88
N ASP A 232 27.93 -20.87 12.94
CA ASP A 232 27.64 -21.43 14.26
C ASP A 232 26.29 -22.15 14.35
N THR A 233 25.33 -21.82 13.49
CA THR A 233 23.97 -22.41 13.52
C THR A 233 23.59 -23.13 12.22
N GLY A 234 24.54 -23.27 11.29
CA GLY A 234 24.37 -23.90 9.98
C GLY A 234 24.40 -22.89 8.83
N LYS A 235 25.54 -22.90 8.08
CA LYS A 235 25.79 -21.99 6.96
C LYS A 235 24.87 -22.27 5.79
N LEU A 236 24.68 -23.53 5.44
CA LEU A 236 23.82 -23.97 4.35
C LEU A 236 22.36 -23.97 4.83
N GLN A 237 21.49 -23.33 4.08
CA GLN A 237 20.07 -23.19 4.41
C GLN A 237 19.20 -23.69 3.26
N TRP A 238 18.19 -24.48 3.60
CA TRP A 238 17.06 -24.82 2.75
C TRP A 238 15.88 -23.92 3.10
N TYR A 239 15.28 -23.36 2.09
CA TYR A 239 14.04 -22.60 2.21
C TYR A 239 12.99 -23.15 1.26
N ALA A 240 11.79 -23.41 1.76
CA ALA A 240 10.63 -23.79 0.96
C ALA A 240 9.45 -22.89 1.30
N SER A 241 8.72 -22.43 0.28
CA SER A 241 7.49 -21.66 0.45
C SER A 241 6.37 -22.19 -0.42
N LEU A 242 5.14 -22.08 0.08
CA LEU A 242 3.90 -22.39 -0.60
C LEU A 242 2.97 -21.18 -0.47
N GLY A 243 2.48 -20.66 -1.61
CA GLY A 243 1.45 -19.65 -1.69
C GLY A 243 0.15 -20.23 -2.22
N ILE A 244 -0.96 -19.90 -1.60
CA ILE A 244 -2.32 -20.24 -2.05
C ILE A 244 -3.12 -18.95 -2.10
N ASP A 245 -3.44 -18.53 -3.31
CA ASP A 245 -4.28 -17.37 -3.55
C ASP A 245 -5.74 -17.79 -3.60
N GLN A 246 -6.62 -16.90 -3.14
CA GLN A 246 -8.07 -17.11 -3.22
C GLN A 246 -8.58 -18.37 -2.49
N LEU A 247 -8.01 -18.68 -1.32
CA LEU A 247 -8.38 -19.84 -0.52
C LEU A 247 -9.90 -19.86 -0.22
N PHE A 248 -10.48 -18.71 0.09
CA PHE A 248 -11.93 -18.53 0.32
C PHE A 248 -12.62 -17.76 -0.80
N HIS A 249 -11.99 -17.60 -1.97
CA HIS A 249 -12.52 -16.84 -3.11
C HIS A 249 -12.86 -15.38 -2.78
N LYS A 250 -12.14 -14.78 -1.84
CA LYS A 250 -12.32 -13.40 -1.35
C LYS A 250 -11.08 -12.54 -1.56
N ASN A 251 -10.31 -12.83 -2.62
CA ASN A 251 -9.05 -12.15 -2.90
C ASN A 251 -8.05 -12.23 -1.72
N ASP A 252 -8.19 -13.28 -0.96
CA ASP A 252 -7.38 -13.63 0.18
C ASP A 252 -6.15 -14.44 -0.24
N MET A 253 -5.13 -14.44 0.60
CA MET A 253 -3.86 -15.10 0.33
C MET A 253 -3.35 -15.80 1.58
N LEU A 254 -3.02 -17.08 1.44
CA LEU A 254 -2.32 -17.87 2.43
C LEU A 254 -0.89 -18.12 1.98
N ARG A 255 0.09 -17.89 2.85
CA ARG A 255 1.49 -18.24 2.64
C ARG A 255 1.99 -19.10 3.76
N ILE A 256 2.74 -20.14 3.41
CA ILE A 256 3.41 -21.04 4.34
C ILE A 256 4.87 -21.10 3.91
N GLY A 257 5.78 -20.94 4.86
CA GLY A 257 7.21 -21.05 4.62
C GLY A 257 7.87 -21.91 5.67
N MET A 258 9.00 -22.53 5.30
CA MET A 258 9.87 -23.25 6.20
C MET A 258 11.33 -23.02 5.81
N ASN A 259 12.18 -22.94 6.80
CA ASN A 259 13.63 -22.97 6.62
C ASN A 259 14.25 -24.06 7.51
N LEU A 260 15.27 -24.70 6.97
CA LEU A 260 15.98 -25.79 7.60
C LEU A 260 17.48 -25.65 7.34
N ASP A 261 18.28 -26.00 8.32
CA ASP A 261 19.71 -26.21 8.12
C ASP A 261 19.96 -27.34 7.11
N GLY A 262 20.87 -27.07 6.16
CA GLY A 262 21.18 -27.96 5.06
C GLY A 262 22.28 -28.98 5.31
N ALA A 263 23.10 -28.77 6.35
CA ALA A 263 24.30 -29.58 6.54
C ALA A 263 24.08 -30.81 7.43
N ARG A 264 22.94 -30.93 8.11
CA ARG A 264 22.64 -32.02 9.07
C ARG A 264 23.81 -32.30 10.05
N ASP A 265 24.44 -31.24 10.54
CA ASP A 265 25.54 -31.36 11.51
C ASP A 265 25.09 -31.91 12.88
N GLY A 266 23.94 -32.50 12.89
CA GLY A 266 23.42 -33.39 13.93
C GLY A 266 23.11 -32.69 15.23
N TYR A 267 23.84 -33.04 16.26
CA TYR A 267 23.65 -32.53 17.61
C TYR A 267 24.45 -31.25 17.89
N GLU A 268 25.39 -30.90 17.02
CA GLU A 268 26.33 -29.80 17.30
C GLU A 268 25.72 -28.43 16.97
N LYS A 269 25.03 -28.31 15.84
CA LYS A 269 24.43 -27.08 15.41
C LYS A 269 23.23 -27.31 14.48
N GLY A 270 22.36 -26.34 14.38
CA GLY A 270 21.25 -26.40 13.45
C GLY A 270 20.26 -25.23 13.61
N THR A 271 19.55 -24.97 12.54
CA THR A 271 18.46 -23.98 12.54
C THR A 271 17.23 -24.52 11.83
N ARG A 272 16.06 -24.21 12.34
CA ARG A 272 14.79 -24.53 11.70
C ARG A 272 13.73 -23.50 12.02
N GLY A 273 12.92 -23.16 11.04
CA GLY A 273 11.82 -22.26 11.21
C GLY A 273 10.64 -22.61 10.34
N HIS A 274 9.49 -22.11 10.71
CA HIS A 274 8.31 -22.13 9.87
C HIS A 274 7.51 -20.86 10.11
N ASN A 275 6.84 -20.40 9.07
CA ASN A 275 5.92 -19.27 9.12
C ASN A 275 4.65 -19.58 8.35
N ILE A 276 3.56 -19.02 8.83
CA ILE A 276 2.27 -19.01 8.15
C ILE A 276 1.72 -17.60 8.21
N SER A 277 1.18 -17.11 7.11
CA SER A 277 0.51 -15.82 7.07
C SER A 277 -0.75 -15.90 6.22
N TYR A 278 -1.78 -15.22 6.67
CA TYR A 278 -3.04 -15.06 5.96
C TYR A 278 -3.37 -13.59 5.82
N THR A 279 -3.76 -13.16 4.61
CA THR A 279 -4.06 -11.77 4.29
C THR A 279 -5.41 -11.66 3.62
N TYR A 280 -6.21 -10.67 4.05
CA TYR A 280 -7.55 -10.41 3.56
C TYR A 280 -7.74 -8.92 3.25
N PRO A 281 -8.05 -8.53 1.99
CA PRO A 281 -8.34 -7.16 1.60
C PRO A 281 -9.83 -6.82 1.82
N TYR A 282 -10.09 -5.56 2.19
CA TYR A 282 -11.44 -5.01 2.23
C TYR A 282 -11.44 -3.52 1.88
N GLY A 283 -11.60 -3.19 0.59
CA GLY A 283 -11.59 -1.82 0.08
C GLY A 283 -10.26 -1.11 0.38
N ARG A 284 -10.31 -0.15 1.31
CA ARG A 284 -9.11 0.58 1.76
C ARG A 284 -8.37 -0.11 2.92
N HIS A 285 -8.92 -1.20 3.44
CA HIS A 285 -8.35 -1.95 4.56
C HIS A 285 -7.65 -3.20 4.07
N THR A 286 -6.59 -3.58 4.77
CA THR A 286 -5.95 -4.89 4.64
C THR A 286 -5.71 -5.45 6.01
N PHE A 287 -6.18 -6.67 6.24
CA PHE A 287 -5.97 -7.40 7.49
C PHE A 287 -5.00 -8.53 7.24
N SER A 288 -4.02 -8.70 8.13
CA SER A 288 -3.06 -9.81 8.04
C SER A 288 -2.85 -10.42 9.42
N LEU A 289 -2.81 -11.75 9.43
CA LEU A 289 -2.45 -12.54 10.59
C LEU A 289 -1.23 -13.37 10.22
N SER A 290 -0.15 -13.30 11.00
CA SER A 290 1.03 -14.13 10.80
C SER A 290 1.48 -14.78 12.09
N TYR A 291 2.03 -15.98 11.93
CA TYR A 291 2.70 -16.73 12.98
C TYR A 291 4.03 -17.23 12.44
N GLN A 292 5.08 -17.04 13.22
CA GLN A 292 6.43 -17.52 12.93
C GLN A 292 6.98 -18.23 14.16
N ARG A 293 7.65 -19.34 13.92
CA ARG A 293 8.45 -20.02 14.94
C ARG A 293 9.83 -20.28 14.38
N SER A 294 10.85 -19.97 15.15
CA SER A 294 12.25 -20.26 14.83
C SER A 294 12.94 -20.94 16.01
N LYS A 295 13.76 -21.94 15.68
CA LYS A 295 14.59 -22.65 16.62
C LYS A 295 16.01 -22.70 16.09
N TYR A 296 16.96 -22.57 17.00
CA TYR A 296 18.37 -22.80 16.70
C TYR A 296 19.03 -23.53 17.85
N HIS A 297 20.14 -24.18 17.57
CA HIS A 297 21.08 -24.70 18.57
C HIS A 297 22.48 -24.63 18.00
N GLN A 298 23.46 -24.47 18.88
CA GLN A 298 24.87 -24.40 18.55
C GLN A 298 25.70 -24.94 19.72
N THR A 299 26.78 -25.61 19.41
CA THR A 299 27.80 -25.99 20.40
C THR A 299 28.80 -24.85 20.52
N VAL A 300 28.99 -24.37 21.75
CA VAL A 300 29.94 -23.31 22.08
C VAL A 300 31.10 -23.95 22.80
N ALA A 301 32.28 -23.89 22.16
CA ALA A 301 33.52 -24.38 22.76
C ALA A 301 33.89 -23.52 23.99
N SER A 302 34.12 -24.21 25.12
CA SER A 302 34.49 -23.56 26.37
C SER A 302 35.40 -24.51 27.20
N MET A 303 36.26 -23.95 28.04
CA MET A 303 37.05 -24.74 28.97
C MET A 303 36.39 -24.74 30.35
N PRO A 304 36.26 -25.89 31.04
CA PRO A 304 36.80 -27.22 30.67
C PRO A 304 35.85 -28.06 29.79
N TYR A 305 34.59 -27.61 29.52
CA TYR A 305 33.62 -28.40 28.76
C TYR A 305 32.85 -27.52 27.80
N ASP A 306 32.56 -28.04 26.63
CA ASP A 306 31.65 -27.41 25.66
C ASP A 306 30.22 -27.37 26.18
N PHE A 307 29.43 -26.40 25.77
CA PHE A 307 28.03 -26.33 26.11
C PHE A 307 27.15 -26.06 24.87
N ILE A 308 25.93 -26.55 24.93
CA ILE A 308 24.93 -26.33 23.87
C ILE A 308 24.08 -25.09 24.23
N SER A 309 24.12 -24.08 23.38
CA SER A 309 23.22 -22.94 23.45
C SER A 309 22.07 -23.13 22.44
N ALA A 310 20.83 -23.01 22.91
CA ALA A 310 19.65 -23.19 22.06
C ALA A 310 18.62 -22.10 22.33
N GLY A 311 17.77 -21.85 21.33
CA GLY A 311 16.65 -20.92 21.45
C GLY A 311 15.42 -21.39 20.68
N ASP A 312 14.24 -21.00 21.20
CA ASP A 312 12.93 -21.25 20.61
C ASP A 312 12.14 -19.93 20.69
N THR A 313 11.83 -19.34 19.56
CA THR A 313 11.10 -18.06 19.50
C THR A 313 9.85 -18.21 18.67
N ASN A 314 8.73 -17.79 19.26
CA ASN A 314 7.42 -17.73 18.60
C ASN A 314 6.98 -16.27 18.49
N ILE A 315 6.55 -15.85 17.30
CA ILE A 315 6.06 -14.52 17.03
C ILE A 315 4.68 -14.61 16.36
N SER A 316 3.69 -13.96 16.94
CA SER A 316 2.37 -13.78 16.32
C SER A 316 2.16 -12.30 16.06
N VAL A 317 1.70 -11.94 14.87
CA VAL A 317 1.43 -10.56 14.49
C VAL A 317 0.04 -10.47 13.87
N LEU A 318 -0.77 -9.55 14.38
CA LEU A 318 -2.01 -9.10 13.75
C LEU A 318 -1.75 -7.69 13.22
N SER A 319 -1.93 -7.50 11.91
CA SER A 319 -1.75 -6.20 11.24
C SER A 319 -3.05 -5.71 10.65
N TRP A 320 -3.25 -4.39 10.70
CA TRP A 320 -4.30 -3.66 10.02
C TRP A 320 -3.72 -2.46 9.30
N ASP A 321 -3.75 -2.50 7.97
CA ASP A 321 -3.34 -1.41 7.11
C ASP A 321 -4.57 -0.68 6.59
N TYR A 322 -4.57 0.65 6.64
CA TYR A 322 -5.65 1.48 6.16
C TYR A 322 -5.14 2.62 5.28
N VAL A 323 -5.68 2.74 4.06
CA VAL A 323 -5.37 3.83 3.15
C VAL A 323 -6.25 5.04 3.48
N LEU A 324 -5.66 6.02 4.16
CA LEU A 324 -6.31 7.26 4.59
C LEU A 324 -6.67 8.16 3.41
N SER A 325 -5.72 8.37 2.50
CA SER A 325 -5.92 9.20 1.32
C SER A 325 -5.07 8.74 0.15
N ARG A 326 -5.61 8.95 -1.07
CA ARG A 326 -4.93 8.68 -2.32
C ARG A 326 -5.17 9.82 -3.30
N SER A 327 -4.11 10.30 -3.94
CA SER A 327 -4.13 11.26 -5.04
C SER A 327 -3.31 10.70 -6.20
N ALA A 328 -3.17 11.45 -7.31
CA ALA A 328 -2.37 11.02 -8.46
C ALA A 328 -0.93 10.67 -8.10
N ASN A 329 -0.31 11.45 -7.20
CA ASN A 329 1.13 11.38 -6.91
C ASN A 329 1.42 11.08 -5.42
N ARG A 330 0.39 10.84 -4.60
CA ARG A 330 0.58 10.64 -3.15
C ARG A 330 -0.44 9.66 -2.60
N LYS A 331 0.06 8.69 -1.83
CA LYS A 331 -0.73 7.77 -1.01
C LYS A 331 -0.31 7.94 0.45
N THR A 332 -1.29 8.07 1.34
CA THR A 332 -1.06 8.10 2.79
C THR A 332 -1.80 6.94 3.40
N SER A 333 -1.10 6.11 4.13
CA SER A 333 -1.65 4.96 4.84
C SER A 333 -1.25 4.96 6.31
N MET A 334 -2.02 4.26 7.12
CA MET A 334 -1.77 3.98 8.53
C MET A 334 -1.66 2.47 8.68
N ASP A 335 -0.64 2.03 9.41
CA ASP A 335 -0.42 0.64 9.77
C ASP A 335 -0.45 0.49 11.28
N ILE A 336 -1.23 -0.48 11.78
CA ILE A 336 -1.29 -0.84 13.20
C ILE A 336 -0.95 -2.32 13.31
N ARG A 337 0.06 -2.64 14.13
CA ARG A 337 0.51 -4.00 14.38
C ARG A 337 0.49 -4.35 15.86
N LEU A 338 -0.19 -5.44 16.17
CA LEU A 338 -0.14 -6.07 17.49
C LEU A 338 0.78 -7.29 17.39
N ARG A 339 1.88 -7.25 18.13
CA ARG A 339 2.90 -8.30 18.12
C ARG A 339 3.02 -8.95 19.50
N LYS A 340 2.90 -10.29 19.54
CA LYS A 340 3.23 -11.10 20.69
C LYS A 340 4.46 -11.94 20.36
N ARG A 341 5.48 -11.84 21.20
CA ARG A 341 6.71 -12.63 21.09
C ARG A 341 6.91 -13.40 22.39
N ASN A 342 7.15 -14.71 22.26
CA ASN A 342 7.63 -15.58 23.33
C ASN A 342 8.98 -16.14 22.89
N SER A 343 10.00 -15.99 23.72
CA SER A 343 11.35 -16.50 23.45
C SER A 343 11.85 -17.26 24.66
N HIS A 344 12.37 -18.45 24.43
CA HIS A 344 12.97 -19.30 25.43
C HIS A 344 14.41 -19.57 25.03
N ARG A 345 15.32 -19.51 25.98
CA ARG A 345 16.75 -19.78 25.79
C ARG A 345 17.17 -20.92 26.70
N PHE A 346 18.02 -21.76 26.19
CA PHE A 346 18.48 -22.96 26.91
C PHE A 346 20.00 -23.02 26.87
N LEU A 347 20.57 -23.48 27.98
CA LEU A 347 21.97 -23.84 28.09
C LEU A 347 22.04 -25.31 28.57
N ASN A 348 22.61 -26.22 27.77
CA ASN A 348 22.60 -27.65 28.03
C ASN A 348 21.21 -28.18 28.43
N ASN A 349 20.17 -27.81 27.69
CA ASN A 349 18.75 -28.12 27.93
C ASN A 349 18.15 -27.54 29.23
N VAL A 350 18.86 -26.69 29.96
CA VAL A 350 18.31 -25.95 31.10
C VAL A 350 17.83 -24.59 30.61
N GLU A 351 16.57 -24.28 30.87
CA GLU A 351 15.99 -22.98 30.47
C GLU A 351 16.60 -21.84 31.29
N LEU A 352 17.05 -20.80 30.60
CA LEU A 352 17.55 -19.59 31.23
C LEU A 352 16.41 -18.61 31.43
N PRO A 353 16.20 -18.08 32.65
CA PRO A 353 15.21 -17.04 32.86
C PRO A 353 15.60 -15.79 32.04
N ILE A 354 14.66 -15.28 31.21
CA ILE A 354 14.82 -14.01 30.53
C ILE A 354 14.39 -12.92 31.52
N LEU A 355 15.33 -12.12 31.97
CA LEU A 355 15.09 -10.94 32.80
C LEU A 355 14.50 -9.79 31.97
#